data_93f1faa5c4aab113f8cc07a5a7cd8e01
#
_entry.id   93f1faa5c4aab113f8cc07a5a7cd8e01
#
_cell.length_a   1.000
_cell.length_b   1.000
_cell.length_c   1.000
_cell.angle_alpha   90.00
_cell.angle_beta   90.00
_cell.angle_gamma   90.00
#
_symmetry.space_group_name_H-M   'P 1'
#
loop_
_entity.id
_entity.type
_entity.pdbx_description
1 polymer ?
#
loop_
_entity_poly.entity_id
_entity_poly.type
_entity_poly.pdbx_seq_one_letter_code
_entity_poly.pdbx_strand_id
1 'polypeptide(L)'
;VRSGVWKEYANREPRFYASVAFNGAFWPFASARDGNYRNLQMWYYRGNTNGRTNASDKWQPTGIGMMKYINPKDCNTNNGKIYDKVDCAIRYADILLMYAEALNELTPGSSSEVATWDGIPYTISRDKEEMSRAISQIRIRGGVPDYEEQVYEDSGELRKYLKRERQIE
;
A
#
# COMPACT_ATOMS: atom_id res chain seq x y z
N VAL A 1 12.96 -15.22 -0.11
CA VAL A 1 11.86 -16.00 -0.67
C VAL A 1 12.08 -17.45 -0.28
N ARG A 2 11.12 -18.06 0.44
CA ARG A 2 11.21 -19.48 0.79
C ARG A 2 10.98 -20.35 -0.46
N SER A 3 11.58 -21.52 -0.50
CA SER A 3 11.34 -22.52 -1.54
C SER A 3 9.85 -22.77 -1.72
N GLY A 4 9.36 -22.80 -2.95
CA GLY A 4 7.94 -23.02 -3.28
C GLY A 4 7.12 -21.76 -3.59
N VAL A 5 7.70 -20.56 -3.49
CA VAL A 5 7.04 -19.31 -3.91
C VAL A 5 7.28 -19.07 -5.40
N TRP A 6 6.23 -18.74 -6.14
CA TRP A 6 6.33 -18.44 -7.55
C TRP A 6 7.21 -17.20 -7.81
N LYS A 7 7.98 -17.25 -8.89
CA LYS A 7 8.94 -16.18 -9.25
C LYS A 7 8.26 -14.81 -9.37
N GLU A 8 7.01 -14.74 -9.80
CA GLU A 8 6.25 -13.50 -9.93
C GLU A 8 5.99 -12.79 -8.61
N TYR A 9 6.04 -13.52 -7.47
CA TYR A 9 5.87 -12.94 -6.12
C TYR A 9 7.21 -12.70 -5.42
N ALA A 10 8.33 -13.02 -6.08
CA ALA A 10 9.65 -12.79 -5.54
C ALA A 10 10.12 -11.36 -5.82
N ASN A 11 10.94 -10.81 -4.91
CA ASN A 11 11.58 -9.50 -5.05
C ASN A 11 10.60 -8.34 -5.33
N ARG A 12 9.41 -8.43 -4.74
CA ARG A 12 8.45 -7.31 -4.70
C ARG A 12 8.81 -6.38 -3.56
N GLU A 13 8.33 -5.15 -3.64
CA GLU A 13 8.50 -4.18 -2.56
C GLU A 13 7.78 -4.64 -1.26
N PRO A 14 8.20 -4.14 -0.08
CA PRO A 14 7.63 -4.57 1.21
C PRO A 14 6.11 -4.40 1.32
N ARG A 15 5.55 -3.34 0.70
CA ARG A 15 4.09 -3.10 0.71
C ARG A 15 3.30 -4.20 0.01
N PHE A 16 3.86 -4.85 -1.00
CA PHE A 16 3.25 -6.03 -1.62
C PHE A 16 3.03 -7.14 -0.60
N TYR A 17 4.07 -7.48 0.15
CA TYR A 17 4.00 -8.55 1.16
C TYR A 17 3.11 -8.21 2.36
N ALA A 18 2.95 -6.93 2.67
CA ALA A 18 2.06 -6.46 3.72
C ALA A 18 0.59 -6.42 3.30
N SER A 19 0.31 -6.30 2.00
CA SER A 19 -1.04 -6.02 1.48
C SER A 19 -1.67 -7.17 0.71
N VAL A 20 -0.86 -8.12 0.22
CA VAL A 20 -1.31 -9.16 -0.72
C VAL A 20 -1.06 -10.55 -0.15
N ALA A 21 -2.11 -11.34 -0.06
CA ALA A 21 -2.02 -12.78 0.18
C ALA A 21 -1.87 -13.50 -1.17
N PHE A 22 -0.77 -14.20 -1.36
CA PHE A 22 -0.44 -14.93 -2.58
C PHE A 22 -0.09 -16.39 -2.25
N ASN A 23 0.03 -17.25 -3.25
CA ASN A 23 0.45 -18.63 -3.06
C ASN A 23 1.79 -18.73 -2.33
N GLY A 24 1.77 -19.36 -1.16
CA GLY A 24 2.92 -19.50 -0.27
C GLY A 24 3.09 -18.38 0.75
N ALA A 25 2.23 -17.34 0.74
CA ALA A 25 2.21 -16.33 1.79
C ALA A 25 1.73 -16.90 3.12
N PHE A 26 2.25 -16.36 4.23
CA PHE A 26 1.75 -16.69 5.56
C PHE A 26 0.71 -15.67 5.99
N TRP A 27 -0.45 -16.16 6.40
CA TRP A 27 -1.49 -15.34 6.99
C TRP A 27 -1.25 -15.25 8.51
N PRO A 28 -1.07 -14.05 9.06
CA PRO A 28 -0.67 -13.88 10.46
C PRO A 28 -1.85 -14.02 11.43
N PHE A 29 -2.46 -15.19 11.51
CA PHE A 29 -3.48 -15.48 12.52
C PHE A 29 -2.85 -15.81 13.89
N ALA A 30 -2.06 -14.93 14.44
CA ALA A 30 -1.41 -15.15 15.73
C ALA A 30 -2.41 -15.38 16.87
N SER A 31 -3.62 -14.82 16.75
CA SER A 31 -4.71 -14.91 17.73
C SER A 31 -5.64 -16.12 17.55
N ALA A 32 -5.44 -16.96 16.52
CA ALA A 32 -6.26 -18.14 16.35
C ALA A 32 -6.14 -19.05 17.58
N ARG A 33 -7.27 -19.46 18.15
CA ARG A 33 -7.32 -20.37 19.32
C ARG A 33 -6.69 -21.72 19.03
N ASP A 34 -7.02 -22.27 17.85
CA ASP A 34 -6.40 -23.50 17.36
C ASP A 34 -5.04 -23.18 16.74
N GLY A 35 -3.98 -23.77 17.29
CA GLY A 35 -2.62 -23.61 16.80
C GLY A 35 -2.43 -23.99 15.33
N ASN A 36 -3.26 -24.88 14.80
CA ASN A 36 -3.23 -25.29 13.40
C ASN A 36 -3.58 -24.16 12.42
N TYR A 37 -4.30 -23.15 12.87
CA TYR A 37 -4.66 -21.97 12.07
C TYR A 37 -3.73 -20.77 12.28
N ARG A 38 -2.75 -20.87 13.18
CA ARG A 38 -1.78 -19.82 13.41
C ARG A 38 -0.74 -19.82 12.30
N ASN A 39 -0.49 -18.64 11.71
CA ASN A 39 0.49 -18.49 10.63
C ASN A 39 0.26 -19.48 9.47
N LEU A 40 -1.00 -19.71 9.11
CA LEU A 40 -1.36 -20.63 8.04
C LEU A 40 -0.75 -20.17 6.71
N GLN A 41 -0.09 -21.08 6.03
CA GLN A 41 0.40 -20.83 4.68
C GLN A 41 -0.74 -20.92 3.67
N MET A 42 -0.91 -19.89 2.85
CA MET A 42 -2.01 -19.76 1.89
C MET A 42 -1.68 -20.47 0.59
N TRP A 43 -2.62 -21.30 0.10
CA TRP A 43 -2.49 -22.01 -1.15
C TRP A 43 -3.81 -21.94 -1.94
N TYR A 44 -3.81 -21.18 -3.01
CA TYR A 44 -5.00 -20.89 -3.82
C TYR A 44 -5.18 -21.81 -5.03
N TYR A 45 -4.30 -22.77 -5.26
CA TYR A 45 -4.45 -23.69 -6.35
C TYR A 45 -5.52 -24.78 -6.06
N ARG A 46 -6.09 -25.32 -7.12
CA ARG A 46 -7.18 -26.30 -7.04
C ARG A 46 -6.79 -27.50 -6.17
N GLY A 47 -7.70 -27.89 -5.28
CA GLY A 47 -7.51 -29.03 -4.37
C GLY A 47 -6.76 -28.71 -3.09
N ASN A 48 -6.33 -27.46 -2.89
CA ASN A 48 -5.69 -27.03 -1.65
C ASN A 48 -6.61 -26.18 -0.77
N THR A 49 -6.16 -25.87 0.44
CA THR A 49 -6.93 -25.30 1.56
C THR A 49 -7.72 -24.04 1.19
N ASN A 50 -7.15 -23.16 0.37
CA ASN A 50 -7.76 -21.88 -0.03
C ASN A 50 -8.13 -21.85 -1.51
N GLY A 51 -7.93 -22.96 -2.23
CA GLY A 51 -8.26 -23.10 -3.61
C GLY A 51 -9.64 -23.73 -3.82
N ARG A 52 -10.03 -23.86 -5.09
CA ARG A 52 -11.29 -24.51 -5.46
C ARG A 52 -11.26 -25.99 -5.10
N THR A 53 -12.23 -26.42 -4.28
CA THR A 53 -12.50 -27.83 -4.00
C THR A 53 -13.84 -28.23 -4.61
N ASN A 54 -14.07 -29.54 -4.78
CA ASN A 54 -15.36 -30.05 -5.28
C ASN A 54 -16.51 -29.82 -4.28
N ALA A 55 -16.19 -29.55 -3.01
CA ALA A 55 -17.15 -29.37 -1.93
C ALA A 55 -17.49 -27.91 -1.62
N SER A 56 -16.82 -26.94 -2.21
CA SER A 56 -17.03 -25.53 -1.90
C SER A 56 -17.06 -24.68 -3.17
N ASP A 57 -18.07 -23.84 -3.26
CA ASP A 57 -18.21 -22.73 -4.20
C ASP A 57 -17.48 -21.47 -3.74
N LYS A 58 -17.01 -21.44 -2.48
CA LYS A 58 -16.30 -20.33 -1.84
C LYS A 58 -14.80 -20.48 -2.03
N TRP A 59 -14.26 -19.86 -3.07
CA TRP A 59 -12.84 -19.86 -3.38
C TRP A 59 -12.41 -18.54 -4.02
N GLN A 60 -11.12 -18.26 -3.98
CA GLN A 60 -10.56 -17.04 -4.57
C GLN A 60 -10.17 -17.27 -6.04
N PRO A 61 -10.95 -16.76 -7.01
CA PRO A 61 -10.75 -17.07 -8.43
C PRO A 61 -9.40 -16.60 -8.98
N THR A 62 -8.90 -15.47 -8.44
CA THR A 62 -7.67 -14.83 -8.91
C THR A 62 -6.40 -15.46 -8.35
N GLY A 63 -6.51 -16.32 -7.33
CA GLY A 63 -5.36 -16.87 -6.62
C GLY A 63 -4.58 -15.83 -5.81
N ILE A 64 -5.16 -14.65 -5.60
CA ILE A 64 -4.60 -13.54 -4.81
C ILE A 64 -5.68 -13.04 -3.87
N GLY A 65 -5.36 -12.88 -2.59
CA GLY A 65 -6.23 -12.30 -1.58
C GLY A 65 -5.73 -10.94 -1.12
N MET A 66 -6.60 -10.17 -0.51
CA MET A 66 -6.27 -8.89 0.10
C MET A 66 -5.96 -9.09 1.59
N MET A 67 -4.79 -8.61 2.03
CA MET A 67 -4.41 -8.57 3.45
C MET A 67 -4.49 -7.15 4.02
N LYS A 68 -4.53 -6.14 3.18
CA LYS A 68 -4.67 -4.74 3.58
C LYS A 68 -6.00 -4.57 4.36
N TYR A 69 -5.97 -3.79 5.43
CA TYR A 69 -7.11 -3.56 6.34
C TYR A 69 -7.55 -4.76 7.20
N ILE A 70 -6.80 -5.85 7.21
CA ILE A 70 -7.08 -6.96 8.11
C ILE A 70 -6.33 -6.75 9.42
N ASN A 71 -7.05 -6.86 10.54
CA ASN A 71 -6.41 -6.83 11.84
C ASN A 71 -5.76 -8.20 12.11
N PRO A 72 -4.45 -8.28 12.41
CA PRO A 72 -3.79 -9.55 12.72
C PRO A 72 -4.39 -10.30 13.92
N LYS A 73 -5.18 -9.61 14.74
CA LYS A 73 -5.92 -10.21 15.87
C LYS A 73 -7.27 -10.78 15.50
N ASP A 74 -7.74 -10.54 14.25
CA ASP A 74 -9.02 -11.09 13.79
C ASP A 74 -8.97 -12.62 13.75
N CYS A 75 -10.02 -13.24 14.21
CA CYS A 75 -10.18 -14.69 14.18
C CYS A 75 -11.64 -15.02 13.83
N ASN A 76 -11.84 -15.58 12.65
CA ASN A 76 -13.17 -15.98 12.14
C ASN A 76 -13.42 -17.49 12.33
N THR A 77 -12.96 -18.06 13.44
CA THR A 77 -13.26 -19.44 13.84
C THR A 77 -14.33 -19.45 14.94
N ASN A 78 -14.88 -20.63 15.24
CA ASN A 78 -15.81 -20.78 16.35
C ASN A 78 -15.23 -20.17 17.63
N ASN A 79 -15.96 -19.23 18.24
CA ASN A 79 -15.52 -18.42 19.38
C ASN A 79 -14.35 -17.44 19.10
N GLY A 80 -14.05 -17.16 17.83
CA GLY A 80 -13.17 -16.08 17.46
C GLY A 80 -13.82 -14.70 17.59
N LYS A 81 -13.03 -13.65 17.49
CA LYS A 81 -13.50 -12.27 17.52
C LYS A 81 -12.97 -11.52 16.31
N ILE A 82 -13.84 -10.78 15.65
CA ILE A 82 -13.48 -9.77 14.65
C ILE A 82 -13.47 -8.42 15.37
N TYR A 83 -12.39 -7.69 15.23
CA TYR A 83 -12.23 -6.37 15.84
C TYR A 83 -12.72 -5.31 14.88
N ASP A 84 -13.38 -4.30 15.42
CA ASP A 84 -13.80 -3.13 14.67
C ASP A 84 -12.59 -2.44 14.03
N LYS A 85 -12.77 -1.99 12.82
CA LYS A 85 -11.75 -1.32 12.02
C LYS A 85 -12.19 0.10 11.72
N VAL A 86 -11.21 0.99 11.70
CA VAL A 86 -11.44 2.35 11.24
C VAL A 86 -11.22 2.37 9.73
N ASP A 87 -12.28 2.68 8.99
CA ASP A 87 -12.20 2.93 7.56
C ASP A 87 -11.81 4.39 7.33
N CYS A 88 -10.58 4.60 6.91
CA CYS A 88 -10.09 5.93 6.59
C CYS A 88 -10.55 6.32 5.19
N ALA A 89 -11.42 7.33 5.08
CA ALA A 89 -11.83 7.90 3.80
C ALA A 89 -10.66 8.59 3.09
N ILE A 90 -9.82 9.31 3.85
CA ILE A 90 -8.60 9.96 3.37
C ILE A 90 -7.50 9.68 4.39
N ARG A 91 -6.34 9.23 3.91
CA ARG A 91 -5.16 9.02 4.72
C ARG A 91 -4.17 10.16 4.54
N TYR A 92 -3.30 10.36 5.52
CA TYR A 92 -2.26 11.39 5.45
C TYR A 92 -1.35 11.22 4.21
N ALA A 93 -1.09 9.99 3.79
CA ALA A 93 -0.36 9.72 2.55
C ALA A 93 -1.06 10.30 1.31
N ASP A 94 -2.40 10.29 1.26
CA ASP A 94 -3.16 10.88 0.16
C ASP A 94 -2.96 12.41 0.13
N ILE A 95 -2.95 13.06 1.30
CA ILE A 95 -2.69 14.50 1.41
C ILE A 95 -1.27 14.84 0.93
N LEU A 96 -0.27 14.07 1.34
CA LEU A 96 1.12 14.29 0.91
C LEU A 96 1.29 14.11 -0.60
N LEU A 97 0.64 13.11 -1.20
CA LEU A 97 0.68 12.88 -2.65
C LEU A 97 -0.06 13.99 -3.41
N MET A 98 -1.22 14.45 -2.91
CA MET A 98 -1.93 15.59 -3.49
C MET A 98 -1.10 16.86 -3.41
N TYR A 99 -0.43 17.09 -2.30
CA TYR A 99 0.46 18.25 -2.13
C TYR A 99 1.62 18.21 -3.12
N ALA A 100 2.32 17.10 -3.22
CA ALA A 100 3.43 16.93 -4.17
C ALA A 100 2.95 17.07 -5.63
N GLU A 101 1.77 16.56 -5.96
CA GLU A 101 1.16 16.71 -7.28
C GLU A 101 0.83 18.17 -7.59
N ALA A 102 0.22 18.88 -6.65
CA ALA A 102 -0.10 20.31 -6.80
C ALA A 102 1.15 21.15 -7.05
N LEU A 103 2.22 20.92 -6.27
CA LEU A 103 3.50 21.59 -6.49
C LEU A 103 4.12 21.26 -7.85
N ASN A 104 4.00 20.01 -8.30
CA ASN A 104 4.55 19.59 -9.59
C ASN A 104 3.84 20.22 -10.80
N GLU A 105 2.57 20.61 -10.64
CA GLU A 105 1.79 21.26 -11.70
C GLU A 105 2.06 22.76 -11.82
N LEU A 106 2.78 23.35 -10.87
CA LEU A 106 3.19 24.76 -10.96
C LEU A 106 4.27 24.94 -12.04
N THR A 107 4.21 26.09 -12.72
CA THR A 107 5.21 26.43 -13.74
C THR A 107 6.57 26.64 -13.08
N PRO A 108 7.63 25.98 -13.56
CA PRO A 108 8.97 26.22 -13.04
C PRO A 108 9.37 27.70 -13.08
N GLY A 109 9.91 28.21 -11.98
CA GLY A 109 10.35 29.58 -11.85
C GLY A 109 9.25 30.63 -11.63
N SER A 110 7.98 30.19 -11.58
CA SER A 110 6.87 31.05 -11.18
C SER A 110 6.47 30.79 -9.72
N SER A 111 5.87 31.81 -9.09
CA SER A 111 5.24 31.69 -7.78
C SER A 111 3.78 32.14 -7.84
N SER A 112 2.98 31.58 -6.96
CA SER A 112 1.56 31.96 -6.80
C SER A 112 1.28 32.19 -5.32
N GLU A 113 0.41 33.14 -5.03
CA GLU A 113 -0.08 33.36 -3.67
C GLU A 113 -1.37 32.57 -3.46
N VAL A 114 -1.44 31.85 -2.34
CA VAL A 114 -2.63 31.12 -1.90
C VAL A 114 -3.11 31.74 -0.60
N ALA A 115 -4.38 32.11 -0.56
CA ALA A 115 -5.00 32.58 0.67
C ALA A 115 -5.19 31.39 1.63
N THR A 116 -4.70 31.54 2.86
CA THR A 116 -4.94 30.59 3.92
C THR A 116 -6.23 30.92 4.68
N TRP A 117 -6.71 30.01 5.51
CA TRP A 117 -7.94 30.17 6.29
C TRP A 117 -7.92 31.36 7.27
N ASP A 118 -6.72 31.79 7.68
CA ASP A 118 -6.49 32.95 8.56
C ASP A 118 -6.25 34.27 7.80
N GLY A 119 -6.34 34.21 6.46
CA GLY A 119 -6.15 35.40 5.59
C GLY A 119 -4.69 35.78 5.35
N ILE A 120 -3.72 35.04 5.86
CA ILE A 120 -2.31 35.26 5.61
C ILE A 120 -1.95 34.66 4.25
N PRO A 121 -1.44 35.47 3.27
CA PRO A 121 -1.05 34.89 1.99
C PRO A 121 0.18 33.99 2.15
N TYR A 122 0.13 32.84 1.52
CA TYR A 122 1.24 31.90 1.46
C TYR A 122 1.72 31.79 0.02
N THR A 123 3.00 32.09 -0.20
CA THR A 123 3.62 32.00 -1.53
C THR A 123 4.05 30.56 -1.79
N ILE A 124 3.56 29.98 -2.87
CA ILE A 124 3.93 28.66 -3.32
C ILE A 124 4.66 28.73 -4.67
N SER A 125 5.61 27.84 -4.86
CA SER A 125 6.34 27.65 -6.11
C SER A 125 6.56 26.16 -6.34
N ARG A 126 6.96 25.78 -7.56
CA ARG A 126 7.40 24.41 -7.82
C ARG A 126 8.75 24.20 -7.12
N ASP A 127 8.70 23.53 -5.99
CA ASP A 127 9.84 23.31 -5.12
C ASP A 127 10.13 21.81 -5.01
N LYS A 128 11.30 21.38 -5.54
CA LYS A 128 11.70 19.97 -5.57
C LYS A 128 11.97 19.40 -4.17
N GLU A 129 12.45 20.21 -3.26
CA GLU A 129 12.76 19.79 -1.89
C GLU A 129 11.48 19.55 -1.09
N GLU A 130 10.49 20.41 -1.27
CA GLU A 130 9.16 20.23 -0.68
C GLU A 130 8.46 18.98 -1.25
N MET A 131 8.54 18.77 -2.56
CA MET A 131 7.98 17.55 -3.19
C MET A 131 8.68 16.29 -2.70
N SER A 132 10.01 16.29 -2.63
CA SER A 132 10.78 15.17 -2.09
C SER A 132 10.43 14.92 -0.62
N ARG A 133 10.33 15.95 0.20
CA ARG A 133 9.95 15.85 1.60
C ARG A 133 8.57 15.19 1.78
N ALA A 134 7.62 15.50 0.94
CA ALA A 134 6.29 14.90 0.98
C ALA A 134 6.31 13.42 0.55
N ILE A 135 6.99 13.11 -0.56
CA ILE A 135 7.02 11.76 -1.15
C ILE A 135 7.89 10.81 -0.34
N SER A 136 9.07 11.26 0.13
CA SER A 136 10.02 10.43 0.87
C SER A 136 9.42 9.82 2.14
N GLN A 137 8.56 10.54 2.85
CA GLN A 137 7.87 10.02 4.03
C GLN A 137 7.04 8.78 3.71
N ILE A 138 6.37 8.77 2.55
CA ILE A 138 5.54 7.64 2.10
C ILE A 138 6.43 6.47 1.70
N ARG A 139 7.47 6.74 0.92
CA ARG A 139 8.36 5.71 0.39
C ARG A 139 9.20 5.04 1.48
N ILE A 140 9.78 5.82 2.39
CA ILE A 140 10.54 5.31 3.54
C ILE A 140 9.64 4.45 4.44
N ARG A 141 8.43 4.90 4.74
CA ARG A 141 7.45 4.09 5.45
C ARG A 141 7.13 2.80 4.69
N GLY A 142 7.06 2.86 3.36
CA GLY A 142 6.88 1.71 2.47
C GLY A 142 8.09 0.79 2.36
N GLY A 143 9.21 1.13 2.99
CA GLY A 143 10.45 0.33 2.96
C GLY A 143 11.23 0.43 1.65
N VAL A 144 11.03 1.52 0.91
CA VAL A 144 11.76 1.81 -0.33
C VAL A 144 12.44 3.18 -0.25
N PRO A 145 13.59 3.39 -0.93
CA PRO A 145 14.27 4.68 -0.94
C PRO A 145 13.43 5.74 -1.66
N ASP A 146 13.76 7.01 -1.43
CA ASP A 146 13.22 8.11 -2.21
C ASP A 146 13.59 7.99 -3.69
N TYR A 147 12.95 8.79 -4.54
CA TYR A 147 13.32 8.87 -5.95
C TYR A 147 14.66 9.61 -6.13
N GLU A 148 15.32 9.32 -7.24
CA GLU A 148 16.51 10.05 -7.65
C GLU A 148 16.19 11.52 -7.92
N GLU A 149 17.13 12.43 -7.65
CA GLU A 149 16.94 13.87 -7.77
C GLU A 149 16.42 14.29 -9.14
N GLN A 150 16.91 13.67 -10.21
CA GLN A 150 16.51 13.97 -11.59
C GLN A 150 15.00 13.79 -11.84
N VAL A 151 14.34 12.89 -11.09
CA VAL A 151 12.89 12.69 -11.19
C VAL A 151 12.12 13.93 -10.77
N TYR A 152 12.63 14.67 -9.80
CA TYR A 152 12.00 15.89 -9.30
C TYR A 152 12.24 17.10 -10.22
N GLU A 153 13.22 17.04 -11.09
CA GLU A 153 13.51 18.12 -12.04
C GLU A 153 12.53 18.15 -13.21
N ASP A 154 12.13 16.97 -13.71
CA ASP A 154 11.19 16.85 -14.81
C ASP A 154 9.75 16.63 -14.30
N SER A 155 8.87 17.62 -14.57
CA SER A 155 7.47 17.56 -14.13
C SER A 155 6.68 16.44 -14.78
N GLY A 156 7.00 16.07 -16.02
CA GLY A 156 6.35 15.00 -16.75
C GLY A 156 6.75 13.62 -16.21
N GLU A 157 8.01 13.48 -15.86
CA GLU A 157 8.52 12.24 -15.26
C GLU A 157 7.97 12.06 -13.85
N LEU A 158 8.07 13.09 -12.98
CA LEU A 158 7.53 13.03 -11.62
C LEU A 158 6.03 12.71 -11.62
N ARG A 159 5.26 13.25 -12.57
CA ARG A 159 3.83 12.94 -12.69
C ARG A 159 3.55 11.44 -12.91
N LYS A 160 4.40 10.75 -13.68
CA LYS A 160 4.28 9.29 -13.86
C LYS A 160 4.55 8.55 -12.56
N TYR A 161 5.59 8.96 -11.84
CA TYR A 161 5.94 8.37 -10.55
C TYR A 161 4.88 8.61 -9.48
N LEU A 162 4.31 9.82 -9.40
CA LEU A 162 3.21 10.14 -8.47
C LEU A 162 1.96 9.29 -8.75
N LYS A 163 1.58 9.14 -10.02
CA LYS A 163 0.45 8.25 -10.39
C LYS A 163 0.69 6.82 -9.97
N ARG A 164 1.91 6.31 -10.19
CA ARG A 164 2.29 4.97 -9.78
C ARG A 164 2.31 4.81 -8.27
N GLU A 165 2.88 5.76 -7.54
CA GLU A 165 2.94 5.75 -6.08
C GLU A 165 1.53 5.71 -5.47
N ARG A 166 0.61 6.51 -6.01
CA ARG A 166 -0.79 6.54 -5.61
C ARG A 166 -1.52 5.21 -5.84
N GLN A 167 -1.18 4.48 -6.91
CA GLN A 167 -1.74 3.16 -7.18
C GLN A 167 -1.23 2.08 -6.22
N ILE A 168 0.01 2.21 -5.76
CA ILE A 168 0.66 1.23 -4.88
C ILE A 168 0.26 1.47 -3.42
N GLU A 169 0.13 2.73 -2.99
CA GLU A 169 -0.22 3.14 -1.64
C GLU A 169 -1.67 2.84 -1.28
#